data_fed8c04cff346738f621adc1607ba318
#
_entry.id   fed8c04cff346738f621adc1607ba318
#
_cell.length_a   1.000
_cell.length_b   1.000
_cell.length_c   1.000
_cell.angle_alpha   90.00
_cell.angle_beta   90.00
_cell.angle_gamma   90.00
#
_symmetry.space_group_name_H-M   'P 1'
#
loop_
_entity.id
_entity.type
_entity.pdbx_description
1 polymer ?
#
loop_
_entity_poly.entity_id
_entity_poly.type
_entity_poly.pdbx_seq_one_letter_code
_entity_poly.pdbx_strand_id
1 'polypeptide(L)'
;MAVLPLLAVPEAPASVRVALSSPNTAVVAWAPPTRANGILSQYYVYEREVHRGVPKEPIRHSVRPTETHYEVGQLQEKSIYEWWVTAMTHVGEGPSTPVMNLVPSSRGKFVPCKLS
;
A
#
# COMPACT_ATOMS: atom_id res chain seq x y z
N MET A 1 -12.20 -30.96 -23.89
CA MET A 1 -11.00 -30.23 -24.17
C MET A 1 -10.54 -29.47 -22.96
N ALA A 2 -9.30 -29.57 -22.65
CA ALA A 2 -8.77 -28.84 -21.49
C ALA A 2 -8.64 -27.37 -21.87
N VAL A 3 -9.09 -26.55 -20.96
CA VAL A 3 -8.91 -25.11 -21.10
C VAL A 3 -7.68 -24.76 -20.28
N LEU A 4 -6.70 -24.22 -20.93
CA LEU A 4 -5.52 -23.78 -20.21
C LEU A 4 -5.90 -22.64 -19.28
N PRO A 5 -5.43 -22.68 -18.03
CA PRO A 5 -5.66 -21.56 -17.15
C PRO A 5 -5.00 -20.33 -17.75
N LEU A 6 -5.70 -19.24 -17.68
CA LEU A 6 -5.13 -17.99 -18.12
C LEU A 6 -4.01 -17.62 -17.15
N LEU A 7 -2.88 -17.22 -17.73
CA LEU A 7 -1.81 -16.69 -16.94
C LEU A 7 -2.19 -15.25 -16.61
N ALA A 8 -2.72 -15.07 -15.45
CA ALA A 8 -3.19 -13.76 -15.02
C ALA A 8 -2.42 -13.30 -13.81
N VAL A 9 -2.22 -12.00 -13.73
CA VAL A 9 -1.63 -11.41 -12.54
C VAL A 9 -2.66 -11.47 -11.40
N PRO A 10 -2.20 -11.34 -10.15
CA PRO A 10 -3.14 -11.31 -9.03
C PRO A 10 -4.02 -10.07 -9.07
N GLU A 11 -5.18 -10.17 -8.43
CA GLU A 11 -6.00 -9.00 -8.20
C GLU A 11 -5.34 -8.13 -7.14
N ALA A 12 -5.85 -6.91 -6.98
CA ALA A 12 -5.34 -6.00 -5.97
C ALA A 12 -5.58 -6.59 -4.58
N PRO A 13 -4.67 -6.35 -3.64
CA PRO A 13 -4.95 -6.70 -2.25
C PRO A 13 -6.24 -6.05 -1.77
N ALA A 14 -6.86 -6.65 -0.77
CA ALA A 14 -8.16 -6.22 -0.29
C ALA A 14 -8.02 -5.42 0.99
N SER A 15 -9.02 -4.61 1.28
CA SER A 15 -9.17 -3.96 2.60
C SER A 15 -7.95 -3.15 2.99
N VAL A 16 -7.40 -2.39 2.06
CA VAL A 16 -6.23 -1.56 2.37
C VAL A 16 -6.64 -0.45 3.33
N ARG A 17 -5.77 -0.18 4.30
CA ARG A 17 -6.01 0.87 5.28
C ARG A 17 -4.69 1.39 5.81
N VAL A 18 -4.69 2.63 6.29
CA VAL A 18 -3.50 3.30 6.80
C VAL A 18 -3.88 4.01 8.09
N ALA A 19 -2.99 3.95 9.07
CA ALA A 19 -3.17 4.67 10.32
C ALA A 19 -1.81 5.11 10.85
N LEU A 20 -1.80 6.24 11.54
CA LEU A 20 -0.59 6.66 12.23
C LEU A 20 -0.30 5.72 13.39
N SER A 21 0.94 5.31 13.53
CA SER A 21 1.40 4.54 14.67
C SER A 21 2.18 5.41 15.65
N SER A 22 2.63 6.56 15.20
CA SER A 22 3.26 7.59 16.04
C SER A 22 3.14 8.91 15.28
N PRO A 23 3.61 10.02 15.85
CA PRO A 23 3.49 11.29 15.12
C PRO A 23 4.17 11.30 13.76
N ASN A 24 5.17 10.46 13.55
CA ASN A 24 5.89 10.47 12.30
C ASN A 24 6.04 9.08 11.68
N THR A 25 5.21 8.14 12.08
CA THR A 25 5.20 6.80 11.49
C THR A 25 3.76 6.38 11.18
N ALA A 26 3.61 5.49 10.23
CA ALA A 26 2.30 4.99 9.85
C ALA A 26 2.40 3.51 9.53
N VAL A 27 1.29 2.81 9.68
CA VAL A 27 1.18 1.42 9.29
C VAL A 27 0.19 1.33 8.15
N VAL A 28 0.63 0.69 7.07
CA VAL A 28 -0.21 0.34 5.94
C VAL A 28 -0.55 -1.13 6.10
N ALA A 29 -1.82 -1.48 6.05
CA ALA A 29 -2.26 -2.86 6.22
C ALA A 29 -3.24 -3.22 5.13
N TRP A 30 -3.30 -4.49 4.80
CA TRP A 30 -4.17 -4.98 3.74
C TRP A 30 -4.49 -6.44 4.01
N ALA A 31 -5.38 -7.00 3.19
CA ALA A 31 -5.65 -8.43 3.17
C ALA A 31 -5.17 -8.99 1.83
N PRO A 32 -4.90 -10.28 1.76
CA PRO A 32 -4.52 -10.87 0.47
C PRO A 32 -5.61 -10.66 -0.57
N PRO A 33 -5.22 -10.64 -1.85
CA PRO A 33 -6.22 -10.51 -2.92
C PRO A 33 -7.21 -11.67 -2.86
N THR A 34 -8.44 -11.38 -3.21
CA THR A 34 -9.47 -12.41 -3.26
C THR A 34 -9.09 -13.49 -4.27
N ARG A 35 -8.46 -13.08 -5.36
CA ARG A 35 -7.98 -14.01 -6.38
C ARG A 35 -6.52 -13.70 -6.64
N ALA A 36 -5.66 -14.55 -6.11
CA ALA A 36 -4.22 -14.39 -6.33
C ALA A 36 -3.81 -14.87 -7.70
N ASN A 37 -4.57 -15.79 -8.29
CA ASN A 37 -4.29 -16.36 -9.62
C ASN A 37 -2.91 -17.01 -9.68
N GLY A 38 -2.45 -17.53 -8.55
CA GLY A 38 -1.16 -18.18 -8.45
C GLY A 38 -0.63 -18.04 -7.04
N ILE A 39 0.63 -18.36 -6.88
CA ILE A 39 1.31 -18.27 -5.59
C ILE A 39 1.92 -16.89 -5.49
N LEU A 40 1.54 -16.17 -4.44
CA LEU A 40 2.09 -14.83 -4.21
C LEU A 40 3.57 -14.94 -3.91
N SER A 41 4.37 -14.13 -4.58
CA SER A 41 5.80 -14.06 -4.34
C SER A 41 6.14 -12.90 -3.42
N GLN A 42 5.38 -11.81 -3.48
CA GLN A 42 5.58 -10.68 -2.59
C GLN A 42 4.46 -9.68 -2.80
N TYR A 43 4.41 -8.71 -1.90
CA TYR A 43 3.63 -7.49 -2.08
C TYR A 43 4.58 -6.33 -2.31
N TYR A 44 4.08 -5.29 -2.94
CA TYR A 44 4.78 -4.02 -3.02
C TYR A 44 3.92 -2.95 -2.39
N VAL A 45 4.52 -2.20 -1.50
CA VAL A 45 3.88 -1.01 -0.91
C VAL A 45 4.56 0.19 -1.54
N TYR A 46 3.75 1.00 -2.21
CA TYR A 46 4.24 2.22 -2.82
C TYR A 46 3.90 3.39 -1.92
N GLU A 47 4.85 4.27 -1.75
CA GLU A 47 4.73 5.44 -0.90
C GLU A 47 5.12 6.66 -1.70
N ARG A 48 4.28 7.71 -1.64
CA ARG A 48 4.59 8.95 -2.33
C ARG A 48 4.29 10.11 -1.41
N GLU A 49 5.27 10.98 -1.27
CA GLU A 49 5.11 12.22 -0.52
C GLU A 49 4.63 13.31 -1.47
N VAL A 50 3.61 14.06 -1.04
CA VAL A 50 3.13 15.23 -1.76
C VAL A 50 3.43 16.42 -0.88
N HIS A 51 4.42 17.22 -1.28
CA HIS A 51 4.86 18.36 -0.49
C HIS A 51 4.40 19.64 -1.17
N ARG A 52 3.56 20.39 -0.47
CA ARG A 52 3.00 21.64 -0.99
C ARG A 52 2.35 21.45 -2.35
N GLY A 53 1.59 20.37 -2.47
CA GLY A 53 0.88 20.06 -3.70
C GLY A 53 1.71 19.46 -4.80
N VAL A 54 3.01 19.23 -4.57
CA VAL A 54 3.89 18.66 -5.58
C VAL A 54 4.20 17.22 -5.21
N PRO A 55 3.75 16.24 -6.02
CA PRO A 55 4.07 14.84 -5.73
C PRO A 55 5.52 14.56 -6.07
N LYS A 56 6.16 13.77 -5.18
CA LYS A 56 7.50 13.29 -5.42
C LYS A 56 7.44 11.91 -6.06
N GLU A 57 8.60 11.40 -6.45
CA GLU A 57 8.68 10.06 -7.02
C GLU A 57 8.26 9.03 -5.97
N PRO A 58 7.47 8.04 -6.35
CA PRO A 58 7.09 7.00 -5.40
C PRO A 58 8.29 6.15 -5.02
N ILE A 59 8.27 5.66 -3.78
CA ILE A 59 9.24 4.70 -3.29
C ILE A 59 8.52 3.38 -3.15
N ARG A 60 9.12 2.32 -3.66
CA ARG A 60 8.53 0.98 -3.63
C ARG A 60 9.22 0.15 -2.57
N HIS A 61 8.44 -0.46 -1.70
CA HIS A 61 8.92 -1.34 -0.65
C HIS A 61 8.42 -2.75 -0.91
N SER A 62 9.33 -3.73 -0.82
CA SER A 62 8.96 -5.14 -0.96
C SER A 62 8.55 -5.69 0.39
N VAL A 63 7.47 -6.47 0.41
CA VAL A 63 6.96 -7.10 1.61
C VAL A 63 6.75 -8.58 1.32
N ARG A 64 7.13 -9.43 2.27
CA ARG A 64 6.99 -10.87 2.11
C ARG A 64 5.53 -11.27 1.93
N PRO A 65 5.27 -12.32 1.17
CA PRO A 65 3.88 -12.71 0.90
C PRO A 65 3.14 -13.20 2.15
N THR A 66 3.85 -13.51 3.21
CA THR A 66 3.24 -13.94 4.46
C THR A 66 2.85 -12.78 5.36
N GLU A 67 3.22 -11.55 5.00
CA GLU A 67 2.93 -10.38 5.81
C GLU A 67 1.95 -9.48 5.08
N THR A 68 1.06 -8.88 5.83
CA THR A 68 0.03 -8.02 5.26
C THR A 68 0.02 -6.63 5.91
N HIS A 69 1.18 -6.19 6.34
CA HIS A 69 1.33 -4.84 6.87
C HIS A 69 2.76 -4.38 6.67
N TYR A 70 2.95 -3.07 6.69
CA TYR A 70 4.26 -2.47 6.54
C TYR A 70 4.26 -1.14 7.27
N GLU A 71 5.28 -0.93 8.10
CA GLU A 71 5.41 0.31 8.84
C GLU A 71 6.38 1.23 8.11
N VAL A 72 5.97 2.49 7.92
CA VAL A 72 6.80 3.50 7.30
C VAL A 72 7.12 4.56 8.34
N GLY A 73 8.34 5.08 8.27
CA GLY A 73 8.80 6.05 9.26
C GLY A 73 9.30 7.33 8.63
N GLN A 74 9.74 8.24 9.50
CA GLN A 74 10.35 9.49 9.10
C GLN A 74 9.42 10.36 8.27
N LEU A 75 8.13 10.32 8.61
CA LEU A 75 7.16 11.14 7.89
C LEU A 75 7.28 12.60 8.33
N GLN A 76 7.09 13.50 7.37
CA GLN A 76 7.15 14.93 7.61
C GLN A 76 5.77 15.44 7.95
N GLU A 77 5.70 16.24 8.98
CA GLU A 77 4.45 16.72 9.53
C GLU A 77 3.63 17.54 8.53
N LYS A 78 4.28 18.23 7.63
CA LYS A 78 3.61 19.18 6.74
C LYS A 78 3.38 18.61 5.35
N SER A 79 3.60 17.33 5.17
CA SER A 79 3.40 16.68 3.89
C SER A 79 2.18 15.78 3.95
N ILE A 80 1.60 15.53 2.78
CA ILE A 80 0.57 14.52 2.62
C ILE A 80 1.27 13.30 2.04
N TYR A 81 0.93 12.13 2.56
CA TYR A 81 1.51 10.88 2.06
C TYR A 81 0.43 10.04 1.44
N GLU A 82 0.77 9.35 0.37
CA GLU A 82 -0.12 8.46 -0.35
C GLU A 82 0.52 7.10 -0.41
N TRP A 83 -0.29 6.07 -0.22
CA TRP A 83 0.17 4.67 -0.29
C TRP A 83 -0.79 3.86 -1.12
N TRP A 84 -0.25 2.89 -1.82
CA TRP A 84 -1.04 1.87 -2.50
C TRP A 84 -0.23 0.59 -2.52
N VAL A 85 -0.92 -0.54 -2.68
CA VAL A 85 -0.31 -1.85 -2.53
C VAL A 85 -0.67 -2.69 -3.73
N THR A 86 0.29 -3.47 -4.19
CA THR A 86 0.08 -4.46 -5.24
C THR A 86 0.53 -5.83 -4.75
N ALA A 87 0.07 -6.86 -5.43
CA ALA A 87 0.52 -8.22 -5.19
C ALA A 87 1.22 -8.73 -6.44
N MET A 88 2.14 -9.66 -6.25
CA MET A 88 2.93 -10.19 -7.35
C MET A 88 3.02 -11.70 -7.28
N THR A 89 2.90 -12.33 -8.43
CA THR A 89 3.20 -13.74 -8.63
C THR A 89 4.28 -13.85 -9.70
N HIS A 90 4.63 -15.07 -10.10
CA HIS A 90 5.62 -15.23 -11.16
C HIS A 90 5.13 -14.70 -12.52
N VAL A 91 3.83 -14.53 -12.67
CA VAL A 91 3.28 -13.97 -13.91
C VAL A 91 3.57 -12.47 -13.97
N GLY A 92 3.52 -11.79 -12.84
CA GLY A 92 3.79 -10.36 -12.80
C GLY A 92 3.06 -9.67 -11.69
N GLU A 93 3.21 -8.36 -11.66
CA GLU A 93 2.59 -7.52 -10.67
C GLU A 93 1.17 -7.19 -11.12
N GLY A 94 0.21 -7.31 -10.19
CA GLY A 94 -1.18 -6.99 -10.48
C GLY A 94 -1.51 -5.52 -10.25
N PRO A 95 -2.79 -5.18 -10.39
CA PRO A 95 -3.22 -3.80 -10.19
C PRO A 95 -3.12 -3.40 -8.73
N SER A 96 -3.12 -2.10 -8.50
CA SER A 96 -2.96 -1.57 -7.15
C SER A 96 -4.32 -1.39 -6.47
N THR A 97 -4.25 -1.33 -5.14
CA THR A 97 -5.37 -0.89 -4.32
C THR A 97 -5.70 0.57 -4.63
N PRO A 98 -6.85 1.06 -4.17
CA PRO A 98 -7.05 2.50 -4.16
C PRO A 98 -5.96 3.19 -3.37
N VAL A 99 -5.70 4.43 -3.72
CA VAL A 99 -4.68 5.23 -3.04
C VAL A 99 -5.24 5.69 -1.71
N MET A 100 -4.48 5.42 -0.64
CA MET A 100 -4.83 5.88 0.70
C MET A 100 -3.90 7.02 1.07
N ASN A 101 -4.42 8.03 1.74
CA ASN A 101 -3.57 9.15 2.10
C ASN A 101 -3.71 9.48 3.58
N LEU A 102 -2.72 10.20 4.07
CA LEU A 102 -2.64 10.53 5.48
C LEU A 102 -1.74 11.74 5.65
N VAL A 103 -2.09 12.58 6.62
CA VAL A 103 -1.26 13.70 7.02
C VAL A 103 -0.75 13.42 8.42
N PRO A 104 0.58 13.35 8.63
CA PRO A 104 1.11 13.10 9.96
C PRO A 104 0.75 14.24 10.91
N SER A 105 0.62 13.89 12.18
CA SER A 105 0.23 14.85 13.21
C SER A 105 1.30 14.88 14.28
N SER A 106 1.87 16.05 14.52
CA SER A 106 2.88 16.23 15.55
C SER A 106 2.29 16.07 16.93
N ARG A 107 0.98 16.08 17.07
CA ARG A 107 0.34 15.93 18.38
C ARG A 107 0.20 14.48 18.78
N GLY A 108 0.59 13.56 17.91
CA GLY A 108 0.49 12.15 18.22
C GLY A 108 -0.92 11.60 18.19
N LYS A 109 -1.89 12.38 17.84
CA LYS A 109 -3.25 11.92 17.72
C LYS A 109 -3.49 11.37 16.34
N PHE A 110 -4.30 10.35 16.29
CA PHE A 110 -4.76 9.86 15.01
C PHE A 110 -5.80 10.86 14.48
N VAL A 111 -5.54 11.38 13.29
CA VAL A 111 -6.47 12.26 12.61
C VAL A 111 -6.83 11.60 11.30
N PRO A 112 -8.08 11.15 11.13
CA PRO A 112 -8.46 10.55 9.86
C PRO A 112 -8.30 11.57 8.77
N CYS A 113 -7.78 11.12 7.70
CA CYS A 113 -7.61 11.98 6.57
C CYS A 113 -8.90 11.94 5.77
N LYS A 114 -9.81 12.63 6.14
CA LYS A 114 -11.02 12.51 5.55
C LYS A 114 -11.51 13.62 4.95
N LEU A 115 -11.51 13.67 4.92
CA LEU A 115 -11.85 14.41 4.71
C LEU A 115 -12.64 14.88 4.48
N SER A 116 -12.86 14.95 4.58
CA SER A 116 -13.63 15.35 4.39
C SER A 116 -13.81 15.76 3.90
#